data_394ee68d4c00da22a87662a92dcb661a
#
_entry.id   394ee68d4c00da22a87662a92dcb661a
#
_cell.length_a   1.000
_cell.length_b   1.000
_cell.length_c   1.000
_cell.angle_alpha   90.00
_cell.angle_beta   90.00
_cell.angle_gamma   90.00
#
_symmetry.space_group_name_H-M   'P 1'
#
loop_
_entity.id
_entity.type
_entity.pdbx_description
1 polymer ?
#
loop_
_entity_poly.entity_id
_entity_poly.type
_entity_poly.pdbx_seq_one_letter_code
_entity_poly.pdbx_strand_id
1 'polypeptide(L)'
;MSVEYRAQERRWPVLAVALSALVLAWTAAALWFQFPAVRWLALVLPLVLLAGLIALSFKGRRAAWLGLAAIVVGVGAWFGALQPQQDRDWAPDVARGVTSRVEGTKVHLTDVRDFGWITRDEADERWIGTTVDLQQLQTVDLVMTTWGSPHIAHTMLSFGFADGQYVVLSAEIRREADEAFSELGGFFKQFELVLIAATERDIVRLRTHARADQVSLYRLEMTPEQRRQLFLSYLKLGNDLDRKPRWYQTVTTNCTTVIWRLARLVAPGIPLDWRVLLSGHVPDYLYDIGVIANDRALGDIKQSARITAKAQALPSDIDYSRGIRQGL
;
A
#
# COMPACT_ATOMS: atom_id res chain seq x y z
N MET A 1 -33.35 -48.83 -19.20
CA MET A 1 -32.74 -47.56 -18.74
C MET A 1 -31.54 -47.35 -19.61
N SER A 2 -31.66 -46.41 -20.55
CA SER A 2 -30.80 -46.28 -21.72
C SER A 2 -29.39 -45.84 -21.40
N VAL A 3 -28.42 -46.22 -22.23
CA VAL A 3 -26.99 -45.80 -22.19
C VAL A 3 -26.84 -44.29 -22.17
N GLU A 4 -27.77 -43.56 -22.78
CA GLU A 4 -27.82 -42.08 -22.80
C GLU A 4 -28.05 -41.46 -21.43
N TYR A 5 -28.89 -42.04 -20.57
CA TYR A 5 -29.13 -41.53 -19.21
C TYR A 5 -27.88 -41.61 -18.33
N ARG A 6 -27.08 -42.69 -18.49
CA ARG A 6 -25.78 -42.84 -17.80
C ARG A 6 -24.71 -41.91 -18.33
N ALA A 7 -24.76 -41.48 -19.58
CA ALA A 7 -23.81 -40.53 -20.16
C ALA A 7 -24.09 -39.11 -19.68
N GLN A 8 -25.34 -38.75 -19.45
CA GLN A 8 -25.76 -37.43 -18.96
C GLN A 8 -25.40 -37.24 -17.48
N GLU A 9 -25.39 -38.30 -16.66
CA GLU A 9 -24.93 -38.27 -15.27
C GLU A 9 -23.40 -38.11 -15.14
N ARG A 10 -22.63 -38.41 -16.16
CA ARG A 10 -21.17 -38.32 -16.16
C ARG A 10 -20.64 -36.95 -16.54
N ARG A 11 -21.44 -36.07 -17.18
CA ARG A 11 -20.99 -34.72 -17.56
C ARG A 11 -20.91 -33.84 -16.34
N TRP A 12 -19.75 -33.22 -16.13
CA TRP A 12 -19.56 -32.21 -15.12
C TRP A 12 -20.44 -31.00 -15.47
N PRO A 13 -21.23 -30.45 -14.51
CA PRO A 13 -22.03 -29.28 -14.79
C PRO A 13 -21.12 -28.11 -15.13
N VAL A 14 -21.56 -27.21 -16.01
CA VAL A 14 -20.81 -26.04 -16.45
C VAL A 14 -20.28 -25.23 -15.25
N LEU A 15 -21.08 -25.12 -14.20
CA LEU A 15 -20.69 -24.47 -12.94
C LEU A 15 -19.44 -25.12 -12.30
N ALA A 16 -19.35 -26.45 -12.26
CA ALA A 16 -18.21 -27.14 -11.68
C ALA A 16 -16.92 -26.92 -12.50
N VAL A 17 -17.05 -26.90 -13.84
CA VAL A 17 -15.94 -26.60 -14.74
C VAL A 17 -15.46 -25.15 -14.50
N ALA A 18 -16.39 -24.20 -14.43
CA ALA A 18 -16.07 -22.78 -14.17
C ALA A 18 -15.40 -22.58 -12.80
N LEU A 19 -15.93 -23.21 -11.75
CA LEU A 19 -15.32 -23.15 -10.41
C LEU A 19 -13.92 -23.77 -10.38
N SER A 20 -13.73 -24.90 -11.06
CA SER A 20 -12.40 -25.53 -11.14
C SER A 20 -11.40 -24.64 -11.87
N ALA A 21 -11.81 -24.04 -12.99
CA ALA A 21 -10.97 -23.12 -13.72
C ALA A 21 -10.58 -21.91 -12.86
N LEU A 22 -11.52 -21.32 -12.11
CA LEU A 22 -11.28 -20.21 -11.21
C LEU A 22 -10.28 -20.58 -10.09
N VAL A 23 -10.51 -21.74 -9.43
CA VAL A 23 -9.63 -22.21 -8.34
C VAL A 23 -8.22 -22.49 -8.86
N LEU A 24 -8.09 -23.13 -10.02
CA LEU A 24 -6.78 -23.44 -10.60
C LEU A 24 -6.06 -22.18 -11.09
N ALA A 25 -6.77 -21.24 -11.70
CA ALA A 25 -6.21 -19.95 -12.11
C ALA A 25 -5.73 -19.13 -10.89
N TRP A 26 -6.53 -19.12 -9.81
CA TRP A 26 -6.12 -18.47 -8.56
C TRP A 26 -4.90 -19.17 -7.94
N THR A 27 -4.86 -20.49 -7.94
CA THR A 27 -3.71 -21.28 -7.46
C THR A 27 -2.46 -20.98 -8.28
N ALA A 28 -2.58 -20.93 -9.60
CA ALA A 28 -1.47 -20.55 -10.48
C ALA A 28 -0.92 -19.15 -10.14
N ALA A 29 -1.81 -18.18 -9.99
CA ALA A 29 -1.42 -16.83 -9.63
C ALA A 29 -0.75 -16.78 -8.24
N ALA A 30 -1.31 -17.45 -7.23
CA ALA A 30 -0.73 -17.52 -5.90
C ALA A 30 0.68 -18.13 -5.91
N LEU A 31 0.89 -19.22 -6.64
CA LEU A 31 2.20 -19.87 -6.79
C LEU A 31 3.20 -18.97 -7.55
N TRP A 32 2.73 -18.23 -8.56
CA TRP A 32 3.55 -17.33 -9.35
C TRP A 32 4.17 -16.22 -8.49
N PHE A 33 3.38 -15.65 -7.58
CA PHE A 33 3.84 -14.57 -6.69
C PHE A 33 4.60 -15.09 -5.48
N GLN A 34 4.25 -16.28 -4.96
CA GLN A 34 4.90 -16.84 -3.77
C GLN A 34 6.24 -17.53 -4.05
N PHE A 35 6.46 -17.99 -5.28
CA PHE A 35 7.67 -18.75 -5.65
C PHE A 35 8.35 -18.18 -6.89
N PRO A 36 8.92 -16.95 -6.82
CA PRO A 36 9.54 -16.30 -7.99
C PRO A 36 10.70 -17.10 -8.58
N ALA A 37 11.47 -17.80 -7.76
CA ALA A 37 12.60 -18.62 -8.20
C ALA A 37 12.18 -19.88 -8.99
N VAL A 38 10.96 -20.36 -8.78
CA VAL A 38 10.45 -21.63 -9.38
C VAL A 38 9.07 -21.43 -10.03
N ARG A 39 8.91 -20.35 -10.77
CA ARG A 39 7.63 -19.99 -11.44
C ARG A 39 7.02 -21.09 -12.32
N TRP A 40 7.82 -22.05 -12.77
CA TRP A 40 7.30 -23.22 -13.49
C TRP A 40 6.30 -24.03 -12.67
N LEU A 41 6.37 -24.01 -11.32
CA LEU A 41 5.37 -24.63 -10.45
C LEU A 41 3.97 -24.04 -10.66
N ALA A 42 3.88 -22.74 -10.91
CA ALA A 42 2.60 -22.07 -11.19
C ALA A 42 1.93 -22.55 -12.50
N LEU A 43 2.70 -23.12 -13.40
CA LEU A 43 2.19 -23.72 -14.63
C LEU A 43 1.91 -25.22 -14.46
N VAL A 44 2.85 -25.96 -13.90
CA VAL A 44 2.79 -27.44 -13.84
C VAL A 44 1.78 -27.92 -12.81
N LEU A 45 1.78 -27.38 -11.58
CA LEU A 45 0.90 -27.89 -10.53
C LEU A 45 -0.58 -27.74 -10.84
N PRO A 46 -1.11 -26.59 -11.32
CA PRO A 46 -2.50 -26.51 -11.74
C PRO A 46 -2.88 -27.47 -12.85
N LEU A 47 -1.98 -27.76 -13.81
CA LEU A 47 -2.21 -28.74 -14.85
C LEU A 47 -2.31 -30.18 -14.30
N VAL A 48 -1.45 -30.53 -13.34
CA VAL A 48 -1.51 -31.83 -12.64
C VAL A 48 -2.82 -31.97 -11.87
N LEU A 49 -3.22 -30.89 -11.15
CA LEU A 49 -4.48 -30.86 -10.41
C LEU A 49 -5.69 -30.98 -11.36
N LEU A 50 -5.64 -30.30 -12.52
CA LEU A 50 -6.68 -30.44 -13.55
C LEU A 50 -6.76 -31.84 -14.09
N ALA A 51 -5.62 -32.44 -14.43
CA ALA A 51 -5.60 -33.85 -14.89
C ALA A 51 -6.18 -34.80 -13.83
N GLY A 52 -5.87 -34.61 -12.56
CA GLY A 52 -6.45 -35.34 -11.43
C GLY A 52 -7.97 -35.17 -11.34
N LEU A 53 -8.49 -33.93 -11.48
CA LEU A 53 -9.93 -33.67 -11.48
C LEU A 53 -10.64 -34.36 -12.68
N ILE A 54 -10.03 -34.31 -13.85
CA ILE A 54 -10.52 -34.99 -15.05
C ILE A 54 -10.58 -36.51 -14.78
N ALA A 55 -9.52 -37.10 -14.25
CA ALA A 55 -9.50 -38.53 -13.90
C ALA A 55 -10.58 -38.92 -12.87
N LEU A 56 -10.79 -38.06 -11.85
CA LEU A 56 -11.85 -38.27 -10.86
C LEU A 56 -13.26 -38.17 -11.47
N SER A 57 -13.43 -37.31 -12.49
CA SER A 57 -14.73 -37.16 -13.16
C SER A 57 -15.17 -38.43 -13.86
N PHE A 58 -14.25 -39.28 -14.34
CA PHE A 58 -14.54 -40.58 -14.89
C PHE A 58 -15.02 -41.60 -13.83
N LYS A 59 -14.65 -41.40 -12.55
CA LYS A 59 -15.15 -42.23 -11.43
C LYS A 59 -16.53 -41.76 -10.94
N GLY A 60 -16.96 -40.56 -11.30
CA GLY A 60 -18.28 -40.03 -11.01
C GLY A 60 -18.25 -38.60 -10.42
N ARG A 61 -19.41 -37.94 -10.50
CA ARG A 61 -19.57 -36.54 -10.05
C ARG A 61 -19.17 -36.29 -8.60
N ARG A 62 -19.51 -37.23 -7.69
CA ARG A 62 -19.14 -37.10 -6.26
C ARG A 62 -17.63 -37.11 -6.07
N ALA A 63 -16.90 -38.00 -6.77
CA ALA A 63 -15.44 -38.06 -6.68
C ALA A 63 -14.77 -36.76 -7.17
N ALA A 64 -15.28 -36.19 -8.27
CA ALA A 64 -14.77 -34.91 -8.80
C ALA A 64 -15.03 -33.74 -7.86
N TRP A 65 -16.22 -33.63 -7.24
CA TRP A 65 -16.51 -32.59 -6.24
C TRP A 65 -15.66 -32.74 -4.97
N LEU A 66 -15.45 -33.97 -4.49
CA LEU A 66 -14.54 -34.22 -3.36
C LEU A 66 -13.09 -33.84 -3.71
N GLY A 67 -12.65 -34.13 -4.93
CA GLY A 67 -11.33 -33.69 -5.42
C GLY A 67 -11.19 -32.19 -5.48
N LEU A 68 -12.18 -31.47 -6.02
CA LEU A 68 -12.18 -30.02 -6.03
C LEU A 68 -12.19 -29.43 -4.61
N ALA A 69 -13.02 -29.98 -3.72
CA ALA A 69 -13.06 -29.57 -2.32
C ALA A 69 -11.69 -29.78 -1.63
N ALA A 70 -11.05 -30.93 -1.88
CA ALA A 70 -9.71 -31.21 -1.34
C ALA A 70 -8.66 -30.21 -1.85
N ILE A 71 -8.71 -29.81 -3.13
CA ILE A 71 -7.83 -28.77 -3.69
C ILE A 71 -8.09 -27.44 -2.99
N VAL A 72 -9.34 -27.00 -2.88
CA VAL A 72 -9.71 -25.74 -2.23
C VAL A 72 -9.22 -25.71 -0.78
N VAL A 73 -9.45 -26.79 -0.03
CA VAL A 73 -9.00 -26.90 1.37
C VAL A 73 -7.46 -26.92 1.45
N GLY A 74 -6.80 -27.71 0.62
CA GLY A 74 -5.32 -27.81 0.63
C GLY A 74 -4.64 -26.50 0.26
N VAL A 75 -5.08 -25.86 -0.83
CA VAL A 75 -4.56 -24.56 -1.27
C VAL A 75 -4.92 -23.47 -0.26
N GLY A 76 -6.14 -23.48 0.26
CA GLY A 76 -6.57 -22.51 1.29
C GLY A 76 -5.78 -22.66 2.59
N ALA A 77 -5.52 -23.89 3.04
CA ALA A 77 -4.70 -24.16 4.23
C ALA A 77 -3.25 -23.70 4.03
N TRP A 78 -2.65 -24.05 2.88
CA TRP A 78 -1.31 -23.56 2.53
C TRP A 78 -1.23 -22.03 2.52
N PHE A 79 -2.12 -21.37 1.79
CA PHE A 79 -2.13 -19.92 1.69
C PHE A 79 -2.44 -19.23 3.03
N GLY A 80 -3.30 -19.86 3.85
CA GLY A 80 -3.60 -19.39 5.21
C GLY A 80 -2.40 -19.51 6.15
N ALA A 81 -1.56 -20.52 5.97
CA ALA A 81 -0.37 -20.76 6.78
C ALA A 81 0.81 -19.81 6.46
N LEU A 82 0.78 -19.10 5.33
CA LEU A 82 1.79 -18.11 5.00
C LEU A 82 1.80 -16.99 6.03
N GLN A 83 2.95 -16.75 6.66
CA GLN A 83 3.14 -15.69 7.64
C GLN A 83 4.04 -14.59 7.09
N PRO A 84 3.74 -13.32 7.35
CA PRO A 84 4.62 -12.22 7.00
C PRO A 84 5.89 -12.30 7.85
N GLN A 85 7.01 -11.85 7.29
CA GLN A 85 8.32 -11.98 7.91
C GLN A 85 8.94 -10.60 8.15
N GLN A 86 9.88 -10.53 9.12
CA GLN A 86 10.64 -9.31 9.40
C GLN A 86 12.05 -9.38 8.82
N ASP A 87 12.61 -10.59 8.74
CA ASP A 87 13.99 -10.83 8.34
C ASP A 87 14.04 -11.40 6.92
N ARG A 88 14.07 -10.49 5.92
CA ARG A 88 14.32 -10.82 4.52
C ARG A 88 15.34 -9.84 3.95
N ASP A 89 15.86 -10.11 2.77
CA ASP A 89 16.73 -9.20 2.03
C ASP A 89 15.90 -8.08 1.39
N TRP A 90 15.55 -7.08 2.20
CA TRP A 90 14.68 -5.98 1.79
C TRP A 90 15.38 -5.01 0.85
N ALA A 91 14.63 -4.48 -0.11
CA ALA A 91 15.10 -3.39 -0.93
C ALA A 91 15.47 -2.16 -0.06
N PRO A 92 16.57 -1.46 -0.36
CA PRO A 92 17.11 -0.41 0.50
C PRO A 92 16.12 0.65 0.94
N ASP A 93 15.23 1.07 0.04
CA ASP A 93 14.24 2.13 0.28
C ASP A 93 13.12 1.74 1.25
N VAL A 94 12.96 0.46 1.55
CA VAL A 94 11.96 -0.10 2.47
C VAL A 94 12.56 -1.04 3.53
N ALA A 95 13.90 -1.06 3.63
CA ALA A 95 14.62 -1.98 4.50
C ALA A 95 14.32 -1.75 5.98
N ARG A 96 14.06 -0.50 6.39
CA ARG A 96 13.82 -0.14 7.78
C ARG A 96 12.47 0.55 7.93
N GLY A 97 11.63 0.00 8.81
CA GLY A 97 10.40 0.66 9.24
C GLY A 97 10.66 1.61 10.40
N VAL A 98 9.93 2.72 10.45
CA VAL A 98 10.05 3.67 11.56
C VAL A 98 9.61 3.04 12.87
N THR A 99 10.41 3.26 13.93
CA THR A 99 10.02 3.04 15.32
C THR A 99 10.10 4.35 16.11
N SER A 100 9.43 4.39 17.26
CA SER A 100 9.34 5.62 18.03
C SER A 100 9.22 5.38 19.54
N ARG A 101 9.71 6.35 20.32
CA ARG A 101 9.53 6.44 21.76
C ARG A 101 9.02 7.83 22.12
N VAL A 102 7.98 7.89 22.92
CA VAL A 102 7.36 9.14 23.40
C VAL A 102 7.83 9.42 24.83
N GLU A 103 8.37 10.62 25.03
CA GLU A 103 8.81 11.12 26.35
C GLU A 103 8.19 12.50 26.59
N GLY A 104 7.10 12.53 27.36
CA GLY A 104 6.32 13.74 27.55
C GLY A 104 5.75 14.26 26.23
N THR A 105 6.17 15.45 25.79
CA THR A 105 5.77 16.04 24.51
C THR A 105 6.71 15.68 23.37
N LYS A 106 7.91 15.18 23.70
CA LYS A 106 8.92 14.83 22.70
C LYS A 106 8.72 13.42 22.19
N VAL A 107 8.93 13.26 20.91
CA VAL A 107 8.88 11.98 20.20
C VAL A 107 10.22 11.75 19.51
N HIS A 108 10.88 10.69 19.90
CA HIS A 108 12.12 10.22 19.28
C HIS A 108 11.76 9.20 18.22
N LEU A 109 12.10 9.50 16.97
CA LEU A 109 11.93 8.63 15.82
C LEU A 109 13.27 8.01 15.46
N THR A 110 13.28 6.70 15.22
CA THR A 110 14.41 5.95 14.68
C THR A 110 14.11 5.53 13.25
N ASP A 111 15.16 5.35 12.45
CA ASP A 111 15.08 4.90 11.07
C ASP A 111 14.20 5.82 10.18
N VAL A 112 14.40 7.12 10.32
CA VAL A 112 13.85 8.11 9.39
C VAL A 112 14.73 8.13 8.15
N ARG A 113 14.13 7.86 6.99
CA ARG A 113 14.83 7.84 5.71
C ARG A 113 15.12 9.26 5.23
N ASP A 114 16.39 9.50 4.83
CA ASP A 114 16.85 10.79 4.34
C ASP A 114 17.84 10.57 3.18
N PHE A 115 17.41 9.82 2.18
CA PHE A 115 18.20 9.45 1.03
C PHE A 115 18.43 10.60 0.07
N GLY A 116 19.64 10.67 -0.50
CA GLY A 116 19.99 11.55 -1.60
C GLY A 116 19.83 10.83 -2.95
N TRP A 117 18.66 10.95 -3.60
CA TRP A 117 18.37 10.25 -4.84
C TRP A 117 19.16 10.79 -6.04
N ILE A 118 19.92 9.93 -6.69
CA ILE A 118 20.71 10.20 -7.90
C ILE A 118 19.86 9.87 -9.13
N THR A 119 19.25 8.69 -9.12
CA THR A 119 18.30 8.21 -10.13
C THR A 119 17.03 7.70 -9.44
N ARG A 120 16.09 7.12 -10.18
CA ARG A 120 14.91 6.48 -9.60
C ARG A 120 15.21 5.22 -8.78
N ASP A 121 16.37 4.60 -9.04
CA ASP A 121 16.76 3.30 -8.47
C ASP A 121 18.10 3.35 -7.72
N GLU A 122 18.79 4.51 -7.71
CA GLU A 122 20.08 4.72 -7.09
C GLU A 122 20.03 5.92 -6.15
N ALA A 123 20.53 5.76 -4.93
CA ALA A 123 20.56 6.79 -3.91
C ALA A 123 21.81 6.71 -3.03
N ASP A 124 22.21 7.85 -2.49
CA ASP A 124 23.07 7.92 -1.30
C ASP A 124 22.19 7.64 -0.07
N GLU A 125 22.33 6.43 0.46
CA GLU A 125 21.47 5.92 1.52
C GLU A 125 21.83 6.50 2.87
N ARG A 126 20.84 7.13 3.52
CA ARG A 126 21.02 7.67 4.86
C ARG A 126 19.77 7.45 5.70
N TRP A 127 19.93 6.77 6.83
CA TRP A 127 18.91 6.61 7.86
C TRP A 127 19.31 7.41 9.09
N ILE A 128 18.41 8.25 9.59
CA ILE A 128 18.67 9.15 10.71
C ILE A 128 17.70 8.95 11.85
N GLY A 129 18.13 9.31 13.05
CA GLY A 129 17.21 9.54 14.17
C GLY A 129 16.80 11.03 14.19
N THR A 130 15.54 11.29 14.54
CA THR A 130 15.08 12.66 14.74
C THR A 130 14.18 12.79 15.96
N THR A 131 14.13 13.97 16.55
CA THR A 131 13.24 14.26 17.68
C THR A 131 12.34 15.41 17.31
N VAL A 132 11.03 15.23 17.49
CA VAL A 132 10.03 16.29 17.28
C VAL A 132 9.24 16.55 18.56
N ASP A 133 8.66 17.74 18.67
CA ASP A 133 7.81 18.11 19.80
C ASP A 133 6.35 18.20 19.36
N LEU A 134 5.48 17.37 19.98
CA LEU A 134 4.05 17.34 19.69
C LEU A 134 3.34 18.67 19.89
N GLN A 135 3.87 19.54 20.77
CA GLN A 135 3.32 20.89 20.96
C GLN A 135 3.61 21.81 19.77
N GLN A 136 4.66 21.50 19.00
CA GLN A 136 5.05 22.24 17.81
C GLN A 136 4.41 21.70 16.51
N LEU A 137 3.62 20.65 16.57
CA LEU A 137 2.94 20.09 15.40
C LEU A 137 1.84 21.03 14.90
N GLN A 138 2.12 21.74 13.79
CA GLN A 138 1.24 22.79 13.26
C GLN A 138 0.38 22.32 12.09
N THR A 139 0.91 21.45 11.22
CA THR A 139 0.25 21.13 9.94
C THR A 139 0.29 19.65 9.63
N VAL A 140 -0.73 19.21 8.90
CA VAL A 140 -0.75 17.93 8.22
C VAL A 140 -1.13 18.17 6.77
N ASP A 141 -0.31 17.69 5.85
CA ASP A 141 -0.55 17.77 4.43
C ASP A 141 -0.70 16.37 3.84
N LEU A 142 -1.72 16.17 3.02
CA LEU A 142 -1.81 14.99 2.16
C LEU A 142 -0.88 15.20 0.96
N VAL A 143 0.13 14.37 0.83
CA VAL A 143 0.97 14.29 -0.37
C VAL A 143 0.44 13.16 -1.23
N MET A 144 0.09 13.47 -2.46
CA MET A 144 -0.47 12.53 -3.41
C MET A 144 0.38 12.48 -4.68
N THR A 145 0.74 11.28 -5.11
CA THR A 145 1.56 11.05 -6.31
C THR A 145 0.79 10.20 -7.30
N THR A 146 0.67 10.66 -8.55
CA THR A 146 0.04 9.91 -9.63
C THR A 146 1.04 9.63 -10.75
N TRP A 147 0.95 8.42 -11.33
CA TRP A 147 1.72 7.98 -12.50
C TRP A 147 0.84 7.12 -13.39
N GLY A 148 0.92 7.31 -14.70
CA GLY A 148 0.20 6.51 -15.69
C GLY A 148 -1.32 6.68 -15.72
N SER A 149 -2.00 6.74 -14.57
CA SER A 149 -3.45 6.91 -14.47
C SER A 149 -3.83 7.97 -13.42
N PRO A 150 -4.79 8.86 -13.69
CA PRO A 150 -5.27 9.83 -12.70
C PRO A 150 -6.15 9.19 -11.61
N HIS A 151 -6.56 7.93 -11.77
CA HIS A 151 -7.47 7.24 -10.85
C HIS A 151 -6.75 6.54 -9.71
N ILE A 152 -5.47 6.25 -9.89
CA ILE A 152 -4.63 5.57 -8.88
C ILE A 152 -3.53 6.51 -8.44
N ALA A 153 -3.39 6.66 -7.14
CA ALA A 153 -2.34 7.48 -6.53
C ALA A 153 -1.71 6.77 -5.35
N HIS A 154 -0.45 7.05 -5.11
CA HIS A 154 0.16 6.79 -3.82
C HIS A 154 -0.09 7.99 -2.91
N THR A 155 -0.50 7.73 -1.68
CA THR A 155 -0.85 8.74 -0.69
C THR A 155 -0.01 8.58 0.56
N MET A 156 0.46 9.70 1.10
CA MET A 156 1.22 9.78 2.34
C MET A 156 0.88 11.08 3.07
N LEU A 157 1.20 11.16 4.35
CA LEU A 157 0.97 12.37 5.14
C LEU A 157 2.28 13.00 5.56
N SER A 158 2.40 14.31 5.32
CA SER A 158 3.50 15.14 5.80
C SER A 158 3.06 15.92 7.02
N PHE A 159 3.80 15.77 8.12
CA PHE A 159 3.57 16.43 9.40
C PHE A 159 4.58 17.52 9.58
N GLY A 160 4.12 18.79 9.64
CA GLY A 160 4.97 19.97 9.74
C GLY A 160 4.97 20.56 11.14
N PHE A 161 6.16 20.86 11.64
CA PHE A 161 6.42 21.39 12.97
C PHE A 161 6.86 22.86 12.91
N ALA A 162 6.63 23.60 14.00
CA ALA A 162 6.93 25.04 14.08
C ALA A 162 8.42 25.38 13.90
N ASP A 163 9.31 24.44 14.22
CA ASP A 163 10.75 24.57 14.04
C ASP A 163 11.22 24.39 12.58
N GLY A 164 10.28 24.16 11.66
CA GLY A 164 10.56 23.96 10.24
C GLY A 164 10.83 22.49 9.85
N GLN A 165 10.80 21.57 10.80
CA GLN A 165 10.92 20.15 10.48
C GLN A 165 9.64 19.62 9.81
N TYR A 166 9.80 18.71 8.85
CA TYR A 166 8.71 17.96 8.22
C TYR A 166 9.03 16.47 8.25
N VAL A 167 8.09 15.67 8.74
CA VAL A 167 8.18 14.21 8.75
C VAL A 167 7.07 13.65 7.89
N VAL A 168 7.42 12.95 6.83
CA VAL A 168 6.45 12.24 5.99
C VAL A 168 6.30 10.81 6.49
N LEU A 169 5.06 10.38 6.72
CA LEU A 169 4.73 9.01 7.07
C LEU A 169 3.99 8.36 5.90
N SER A 170 4.55 7.25 5.42
CA SER A 170 4.05 6.52 4.25
C SER A 170 3.92 5.04 4.55
N ALA A 171 2.74 4.48 4.29
CA ALA A 171 2.52 3.04 4.30
C ALA A 171 2.91 2.48 2.93
N GLU A 172 3.97 1.68 2.91
CA GLU A 172 4.60 1.17 1.68
C GLU A 172 4.49 -0.36 1.59
N ILE A 173 4.57 -0.86 0.38
CA ILE A 173 4.89 -2.27 0.17
C ILE A 173 6.35 -2.49 0.59
N ARG A 174 6.60 -3.53 1.36
CA ARG A 174 7.96 -3.97 1.70
C ARG A 174 8.33 -5.10 0.76
N ARG A 175 9.10 -4.77 -0.27
CA ARG A 175 9.58 -5.71 -1.28
C ARG A 175 10.99 -6.19 -0.96
N GLU A 176 11.33 -7.40 -1.36
CA GLU A 176 12.71 -7.88 -1.34
C GLU A 176 13.55 -7.17 -2.41
N ALA A 177 14.88 -7.23 -2.30
CA ALA A 177 15.80 -6.50 -3.18
C ALA A 177 15.68 -6.90 -4.66
N ASP A 178 15.34 -8.17 -4.91
CA ASP A 178 15.14 -8.73 -6.25
C ASP A 178 13.68 -8.70 -6.73
N GLU A 179 12.77 -8.17 -5.90
CA GLU A 179 11.35 -8.08 -6.25
C GLU A 179 11.01 -6.78 -6.98
N ALA A 180 10.25 -6.92 -8.05
CA ALA A 180 9.62 -5.78 -8.72
C ALA A 180 8.28 -5.43 -8.08
N PHE A 181 7.92 -4.14 -8.12
CA PHE A 181 6.59 -3.68 -7.75
C PHE A 181 5.51 -4.38 -8.58
N SER A 182 4.45 -4.86 -7.91
CA SER A 182 3.29 -5.47 -8.54
C SER A 182 2.02 -5.14 -7.78
N GLU A 183 1.08 -4.46 -8.43
CA GLU A 183 -0.25 -4.21 -7.86
C GLU A 183 -1.01 -5.53 -7.60
N LEU A 184 -0.82 -6.52 -8.49
CA LEU A 184 -1.42 -7.85 -8.34
C LEU A 184 -0.77 -8.66 -7.22
N GLY A 185 0.53 -8.51 -6.98
CA GLY A 185 1.25 -9.22 -5.93
C GLY A 185 0.66 -9.01 -4.53
N GLY A 186 0.14 -7.79 -4.27
CA GLY A 186 -0.51 -7.48 -3.01
C GLY A 186 -1.80 -8.28 -2.73
N PHE A 187 -2.46 -8.85 -3.74
CA PHE A 187 -3.60 -9.78 -3.54
C PHE A 187 -3.14 -11.17 -3.09
N PHE A 188 -1.89 -11.53 -3.38
CA PHE A 188 -1.35 -12.87 -3.18
C PHE A 188 -0.30 -12.95 -2.07
N LYS A 189 -0.31 -12.01 -1.11
CA LYS A 189 0.63 -11.99 0.03
C LYS A 189 2.11 -11.96 -0.42
N GLN A 190 2.41 -11.28 -1.52
CA GLN A 190 3.78 -11.14 -2.00
C GLN A 190 4.57 -10.18 -1.10
N PHE A 191 3.94 -9.12 -0.61
CA PHE A 191 4.63 -8.03 0.08
C PHE A 191 4.15 -7.89 1.52
N GLU A 192 5.06 -7.60 2.43
CA GLU A 192 4.76 -7.10 3.75
C GLU A 192 4.42 -5.60 3.72
N LEU A 193 3.71 -5.15 4.74
CA LEU A 193 3.45 -3.73 4.99
C LEU A 193 4.59 -3.16 5.84
N VAL A 194 5.15 -2.04 5.40
CA VAL A 194 6.08 -1.24 6.21
C VAL A 194 5.57 0.19 6.34
N LEU A 195 5.84 0.82 7.47
CA LEU A 195 5.64 2.25 7.65
C LEU A 195 7.01 2.94 7.56
N ILE A 196 7.17 3.77 6.53
CA ILE A 196 8.36 4.58 6.33
C ILE A 196 8.11 5.97 6.91
N ALA A 197 9.03 6.43 7.76
CA ALA A 197 9.19 7.85 8.02
C ALA A 197 10.32 8.38 7.13
N ALA A 198 10.12 9.52 6.50
CA ALA A 198 11.14 10.12 5.65
C ALA A 198 11.10 11.65 5.73
N THR A 199 12.21 12.30 5.34
CA THR A 199 12.22 13.73 5.07
C THR A 199 11.54 14.04 3.74
N GLU A 200 10.97 15.22 3.57
CA GLU A 200 10.38 15.62 2.28
C GLU A 200 11.42 15.70 1.17
N ARG A 201 12.64 16.12 1.49
CA ARG A 201 13.75 16.17 0.52
C ARG A 201 14.21 14.80 0.04
N ASP A 202 13.83 13.71 0.73
CA ASP A 202 13.94 12.34 0.25
C ASP A 202 12.67 11.95 -0.51
N ILE A 203 11.60 11.64 0.22
CA ILE A 203 10.46 10.90 -0.32
C ILE A 203 9.60 11.71 -1.31
N VAL A 204 9.46 13.01 -1.11
CA VAL A 204 8.73 13.88 -2.04
C VAL A 204 9.62 14.27 -3.23
N ARG A 205 10.90 14.55 -2.96
CA ARG A 205 11.85 14.91 -4.03
C ARG A 205 12.12 13.74 -4.97
N LEU A 206 12.22 12.50 -4.48
CA LEU A 206 12.27 11.30 -5.32
C LEU A 206 11.17 11.33 -6.40
N ARG A 207 9.95 11.66 -5.97
CA ARG A 207 8.77 11.65 -6.85
C ARG A 207 8.74 12.82 -7.82
N THR A 208 9.09 14.01 -7.35
CA THR A 208 9.07 15.22 -8.19
C THR A 208 10.25 15.30 -9.17
N HIS A 209 11.41 14.71 -8.84
CA HIS A 209 12.64 14.79 -9.65
C HIS A 209 12.99 13.47 -10.32
N ALA A 210 13.47 12.48 -9.57
CA ALA A 210 14.02 11.26 -10.15
C ALA A 210 12.95 10.39 -10.86
N ARG A 211 11.71 10.34 -10.35
CA ARG A 211 10.57 9.68 -11.00
C ARG A 211 9.80 10.57 -11.96
N ALA A 212 9.89 11.88 -11.76
CA ALA A 212 9.14 12.91 -12.50
C ALA A 212 7.61 12.67 -12.48
N ASP A 213 7.10 12.15 -11.36
CA ASP A 213 5.68 11.91 -11.14
C ASP A 213 4.91 13.23 -10.96
N GLN A 214 3.59 13.19 -11.15
CA GLN A 214 2.73 14.32 -10.78
C GLN A 214 2.44 14.27 -9.28
N VAL A 215 3.01 15.20 -8.54
CA VAL A 215 2.83 15.32 -7.08
C VAL A 215 1.95 16.51 -6.75
N SER A 216 0.98 16.27 -5.88
CA SER A 216 0.11 17.30 -5.31
C SER A 216 0.20 17.28 -3.79
N LEU A 217 0.07 18.47 -3.17
CA LEU A 217 0.13 18.67 -1.73
C LEU A 217 -1.11 19.44 -1.28
N TYR A 218 -1.93 18.81 -0.44
CA TYR A 218 -3.20 19.35 0.07
C TYR A 218 -3.12 19.56 1.57
N ARG A 219 -3.31 20.81 2.05
CA ARG A 219 -3.45 21.10 3.46
C ARG A 219 -4.72 20.47 4.02
N LEU A 220 -4.60 19.75 5.15
CA LEU A 220 -5.75 19.15 5.84
C LEU A 220 -6.18 20.05 7.00
N GLU A 221 -7.47 20.37 7.03
CA GLU A 221 -8.11 21.11 8.10
C GLU A 221 -8.35 20.21 9.30
N MET A 222 -7.54 20.37 10.32
CA MET A 222 -7.55 19.52 11.51
C MET A 222 -7.29 20.36 12.77
N THR A 223 -7.94 20.02 13.87
CA THR A 223 -7.63 20.62 15.17
C THR A 223 -6.23 20.18 15.64
N PRO A 224 -5.58 20.96 16.54
CA PRO A 224 -4.29 20.55 17.10
C PRO A 224 -4.31 19.16 17.73
N GLU A 225 -5.42 18.81 18.39
CA GLU A 225 -5.58 17.50 19.02
C GLU A 225 -5.69 16.38 17.98
N GLN A 226 -6.48 16.58 16.92
CA GLN A 226 -6.60 15.62 15.83
C GLN A 226 -5.26 15.37 15.14
N ARG A 227 -4.46 16.42 14.90
CA ARG A 227 -3.11 16.27 14.33
C ARG A 227 -2.21 15.41 15.21
N ARG A 228 -2.18 15.68 16.53
CA ARG A 228 -1.36 14.91 17.49
C ARG A 228 -1.81 13.45 17.56
N GLN A 229 -3.10 13.21 17.66
CA GLN A 229 -3.64 11.83 17.73
C GLN A 229 -3.37 11.06 16.44
N LEU A 230 -3.49 11.69 15.27
CA LEU A 230 -3.19 11.06 13.98
C LEU A 230 -1.71 10.70 13.89
N PHE A 231 -0.80 11.62 14.24
CA PHE A 231 0.64 11.37 14.27
C PHE A 231 0.99 10.20 15.20
N LEU A 232 0.50 10.22 16.45
CA LEU A 232 0.73 9.14 17.41
C LEU A 232 0.15 7.80 16.95
N SER A 233 -1.00 7.81 16.26
CA SER A 233 -1.61 6.59 15.70
C SER A 233 -0.73 5.95 14.61
N TYR A 234 -0.10 6.77 13.78
CA TYR A 234 0.89 6.30 12.82
C TYR A 234 2.11 5.70 13.50
N LEU A 235 2.65 6.36 14.51
CA LEU A 235 3.81 5.86 15.24
C LEU A 235 3.52 4.55 15.97
N LYS A 236 2.32 4.45 16.54
CA LYS A 236 1.85 3.18 17.10
C LYS A 236 1.81 2.08 16.05
N LEU A 237 1.32 2.38 14.84
CA LEU A 237 1.33 1.43 13.73
C LEU A 237 2.76 1.00 13.38
N GLY A 238 3.72 1.92 13.29
CA GLY A 238 5.13 1.61 13.04
C GLY A 238 5.70 0.64 14.07
N ASN A 239 5.55 0.97 15.36
CA ASN A 239 5.97 0.10 16.47
C ASN A 239 5.25 -1.26 16.48
N ASP A 240 3.98 -1.31 16.06
CA ASP A 240 3.23 -2.57 15.98
C ASP A 240 3.72 -3.43 14.82
N LEU A 241 4.07 -2.83 13.66
CA LEU A 241 4.61 -3.54 12.50
C LEU A 241 6.02 -4.08 12.75
N ASP A 242 6.86 -3.34 13.49
CA ASP A 242 8.18 -3.80 13.91
C ASP A 242 8.10 -5.07 14.78
N ARG A 243 7.17 -5.10 15.74
CA ARG A 243 6.96 -6.27 16.61
C ARG A 243 6.23 -7.42 15.95
N LYS A 244 5.27 -7.12 15.08
CA LYS A 244 4.41 -8.10 14.42
C LYS A 244 4.16 -7.68 12.98
N PRO A 245 4.94 -8.21 12.02
CA PRO A 245 4.79 -7.90 10.61
C PRO A 245 3.39 -8.28 10.10
N ARG A 246 2.93 -7.59 9.08
CA ARG A 246 1.61 -7.78 8.44
C ARG A 246 1.77 -7.75 6.94
N TRP A 247 0.90 -8.47 6.26
CA TRP A 247 0.80 -8.38 4.81
C TRP A 247 0.26 -7.02 4.35
N TYR A 248 0.87 -6.46 3.32
CA TYR A 248 0.24 -5.46 2.49
C TYR A 248 -0.89 -6.11 1.69
N GLN A 249 -2.01 -5.42 1.51
CA GLN A 249 -3.16 -5.89 0.73
C GLN A 249 -3.68 -4.76 -0.14
N THR A 250 -3.70 -4.98 -1.44
CA THR A 250 -4.04 -3.95 -2.43
C THR A 250 -5.38 -3.26 -2.19
N VAL A 251 -6.37 -3.96 -1.65
CA VAL A 251 -7.70 -3.39 -1.38
C VAL A 251 -7.89 -3.00 0.08
N THR A 252 -7.42 -3.83 1.02
CA THR A 252 -7.79 -3.68 2.43
C THR A 252 -6.71 -3.04 3.29
N THR A 253 -5.46 -3.06 2.87
CA THR A 253 -4.32 -2.56 3.67
C THR A 253 -3.27 -1.96 2.74
N ASN A 254 -3.65 -0.91 2.00
CA ASN A 254 -2.80 -0.11 1.13
C ASN A 254 -2.55 1.28 1.75
N CYS A 255 -1.78 2.13 1.07
CA CYS A 255 -1.43 3.46 1.54
C CYS A 255 -2.66 4.29 1.95
N THR A 256 -3.71 4.30 1.13
CA THR A 256 -4.91 5.12 1.37
C THR A 256 -5.82 4.52 2.44
N THR A 257 -6.01 3.21 2.45
CA THR A 257 -6.84 2.54 3.46
C THR A 257 -6.21 2.59 4.85
N VAL A 258 -4.88 2.63 4.95
CA VAL A 258 -4.17 2.88 6.22
C VAL A 258 -4.47 4.29 6.71
N ILE A 259 -4.33 5.33 5.85
CA ILE A 259 -4.68 6.71 6.18
C ILE A 259 -6.13 6.78 6.68
N TRP A 260 -7.07 6.23 5.93
CA TRP A 260 -8.50 6.27 6.28
C TRP A 260 -8.80 5.59 7.62
N ARG A 261 -8.19 4.41 7.89
CA ARG A 261 -8.36 3.72 9.17
C ARG A 261 -7.84 4.53 10.34
N LEU A 262 -6.65 5.13 10.22
CA LEU A 262 -6.07 5.94 11.27
C LEU A 262 -6.83 7.25 11.46
N ALA A 263 -7.31 7.87 10.37
CA ALA A 263 -8.16 9.06 10.44
C ALA A 263 -9.48 8.79 11.18
N ARG A 264 -10.07 7.61 11.02
CA ARG A 264 -11.29 7.21 11.77
C ARG A 264 -11.07 7.02 13.26
N LEU A 265 -9.87 6.73 13.72
CA LEU A 265 -9.58 6.71 15.16
C LEU A 265 -9.66 8.12 15.77
N VAL A 266 -9.37 9.12 14.96
CA VAL A 266 -9.32 10.54 15.36
C VAL A 266 -10.67 11.24 15.09
N ALA A 267 -11.35 10.84 14.03
CA ALA A 267 -12.67 11.35 13.63
C ALA A 267 -13.60 10.18 13.25
N PRO A 268 -14.28 9.56 14.23
CA PRO A 268 -15.07 8.33 14.01
C PRO A 268 -16.19 8.44 12.98
N GLY A 269 -16.64 9.67 12.68
CA GLY A 269 -17.71 9.94 11.71
C GLY A 269 -17.32 9.89 10.24
N ILE A 270 -16.03 9.67 9.91
CA ILE A 270 -15.57 9.63 8.51
C ILE A 270 -16.17 8.40 7.81
N PRO A 271 -17.02 8.55 6.77
CA PRO A 271 -17.66 7.44 6.07
C PRO A 271 -16.65 6.65 5.23
N LEU A 272 -16.98 5.39 4.91
CA LEU A 272 -16.26 4.66 3.87
C LEU A 272 -16.83 5.09 2.51
N ASP A 273 -15.93 5.47 1.61
CA ASP A 273 -16.27 5.91 0.25
C ASP A 273 -15.41 5.12 -0.75
N TRP A 274 -15.94 4.88 -1.94
CA TRP A 274 -15.24 4.18 -3.01
C TRP A 274 -13.94 4.90 -3.44
N ARG A 275 -13.87 6.23 -3.25
CA ARG A 275 -12.70 7.06 -3.55
C ARG A 275 -11.49 6.74 -2.67
N VAL A 276 -11.71 6.10 -1.54
CA VAL A 276 -10.62 5.54 -0.71
C VAL A 276 -9.91 4.39 -1.43
N LEU A 277 -10.63 3.64 -2.27
CA LEU A 277 -10.08 2.55 -3.08
C LEU A 277 -9.47 3.07 -4.39
N LEU A 278 -10.12 4.05 -5.03
CA LEU A 278 -9.59 4.75 -6.20
C LEU A 278 -8.89 6.03 -5.76
N SER A 279 -7.70 5.86 -5.22
CA SER A 279 -6.92 6.86 -4.46
C SER A 279 -6.68 8.19 -5.18
N GLY A 280 -6.73 8.22 -6.52
CA GLY A 280 -6.66 9.46 -7.29
C GLY A 280 -7.84 10.42 -7.05
N HIS A 281 -8.94 9.92 -6.49
CA HIS A 281 -10.15 10.70 -6.16
C HIS A 281 -10.25 11.09 -4.67
N VAL A 282 -9.22 10.80 -3.88
CA VAL A 282 -9.20 11.16 -2.44
C VAL A 282 -9.37 12.67 -2.20
N PRO A 283 -8.78 13.59 -3.00
CA PRO A 283 -9.00 15.02 -2.80
C PRO A 283 -10.47 15.44 -2.96
N ASP A 284 -11.21 14.81 -3.90
CA ASP A 284 -12.66 15.06 -4.08
C ASP A 284 -13.43 14.64 -2.83
N TYR A 285 -13.09 13.47 -2.30
CA TYR A 285 -13.70 12.95 -1.07
C TYR A 285 -13.41 13.85 0.13
N LEU A 286 -12.15 14.26 0.33
CA LEU A 286 -11.76 15.12 1.46
C LEU A 286 -12.35 16.52 1.36
N TYR A 287 -12.52 17.04 0.15
CA TYR A 287 -13.21 18.30 -0.09
C TYR A 287 -14.70 18.21 0.29
N ASP A 288 -15.40 17.15 -0.14
CA ASP A 288 -16.82 16.94 0.15
C ASP A 288 -17.12 16.82 1.66
N ILE A 289 -16.19 16.23 2.43
CA ILE A 289 -16.33 16.10 3.89
C ILE A 289 -15.68 17.25 4.69
N GLY A 290 -15.19 18.30 4.01
CA GLY A 290 -14.63 19.49 4.64
C GLY A 290 -13.27 19.32 5.31
N VAL A 291 -12.53 18.26 4.97
CA VAL A 291 -11.16 18.03 5.45
C VAL A 291 -10.12 18.78 4.60
N ILE A 292 -10.42 19.04 3.34
CA ILE A 292 -9.75 20.09 2.55
C ILE A 292 -10.68 21.32 2.58
N ALA A 293 -10.10 22.51 2.79
CA ALA A 293 -10.85 23.76 2.81
C ALA A 293 -11.69 23.88 1.52
N ASN A 294 -12.96 24.26 1.65
CA ASN A 294 -13.91 24.37 0.54
C ASN A 294 -14.33 25.82 0.26
N ASP A 295 -13.46 26.74 0.57
CA ASP A 295 -13.60 28.18 0.32
C ASP A 295 -13.37 28.59 -1.14
N ARG A 296 -12.81 27.68 -1.94
CA ARG A 296 -12.55 27.81 -3.38
C ARG A 296 -13.09 26.63 -4.14
N ALA A 297 -13.27 26.77 -5.46
CA ALA A 297 -13.66 25.63 -6.30
C ALA A 297 -12.60 24.51 -6.26
N LEU A 298 -13.03 23.26 -6.19
CA LEU A 298 -12.14 22.09 -6.11
C LEU A 298 -11.12 22.05 -7.25
N GLY A 299 -11.50 22.49 -8.46
CA GLY A 299 -10.58 22.58 -9.61
C GLY A 299 -9.40 23.50 -9.36
N ASP A 300 -9.65 24.66 -8.74
CA ASP A 300 -8.60 25.65 -8.42
C ASP A 300 -7.68 25.11 -7.30
N ILE A 301 -8.27 24.43 -6.30
CA ILE A 301 -7.50 23.77 -5.24
C ILE A 301 -6.59 22.70 -5.84
N LYS A 302 -7.10 21.83 -6.71
CA LYS A 302 -6.31 20.79 -7.38
C LYS A 302 -5.19 21.38 -8.25
N GLN A 303 -5.44 22.52 -8.89
CA GLN A 303 -4.43 23.19 -9.70
C GLN A 303 -3.33 23.80 -8.82
N SER A 304 -3.70 24.53 -7.77
CA SER A 304 -2.72 25.13 -6.83
C SER A 304 -1.92 24.08 -6.07
N ALA A 305 -2.53 22.92 -5.75
CA ALA A 305 -1.90 21.81 -5.05
C ALA A 305 -0.76 21.12 -5.83
N ARG A 306 -0.69 21.28 -7.17
CA ARG A 306 0.37 20.66 -7.98
C ARG A 306 1.72 21.28 -7.67
N ILE A 307 2.65 20.47 -7.17
CA ILE A 307 3.98 20.95 -6.74
C ILE A 307 5.15 20.47 -7.62
N THR A 308 4.97 19.54 -8.55
CA THR A 308 6.09 18.96 -9.32
C THR A 308 6.90 20.02 -10.04
N ALA A 309 6.29 20.85 -10.89
CA ALA A 309 7.00 21.91 -11.63
C ALA A 309 7.64 22.94 -10.70
N LYS A 310 6.93 23.32 -9.61
CA LYS A 310 7.45 24.21 -8.58
C LYS A 310 8.69 23.64 -7.89
N ALA A 311 8.62 22.37 -7.48
CA ALA A 311 9.71 21.67 -6.82
C ALA A 311 10.95 21.58 -7.71
N GLN A 312 10.77 21.31 -9.00
CA GLN A 312 11.85 21.22 -9.99
C GLN A 312 12.52 22.58 -10.26
N ALA A 313 11.77 23.66 -10.11
CA ALA A 313 12.27 25.04 -10.30
C ALA A 313 12.91 25.64 -9.06
N LEU A 314 12.89 24.97 -7.90
CA LEU A 314 13.47 25.48 -6.67
C LEU A 314 15.00 25.62 -6.79
N PRO A 315 15.57 26.78 -6.43
CA PRO A 315 17.01 26.92 -6.23
C PRO A 315 17.53 25.95 -5.16
N SER A 316 18.78 25.53 -5.31
CA SER A 316 19.41 24.54 -4.42
C SER A 316 19.65 25.04 -3.00
N ASP A 317 19.68 26.35 -2.79
CA ASP A 317 19.89 27.05 -1.52
C ASP A 317 18.60 27.27 -0.72
N ILE A 318 17.42 27.01 -1.33
CA ILE A 318 16.14 27.12 -0.65
C ILE A 318 15.78 25.80 0.04
N ASP A 319 15.31 25.91 1.29
CA ASP A 319 14.73 24.78 1.99
C ASP A 319 13.59 24.18 1.18
N TYR A 320 13.73 22.88 0.84
CA TYR A 320 12.82 22.17 -0.06
C TYR A 320 11.37 22.20 0.45
N SER A 321 11.17 21.91 1.73
CA SER A 321 9.85 21.84 2.36
C SER A 321 9.13 23.19 2.37
N ARG A 322 9.86 24.26 2.62
CA ARG A 322 9.34 25.63 2.55
C ARG A 322 9.03 26.02 1.09
N GLY A 323 9.95 25.69 0.18
CA GLY A 323 9.85 26.06 -1.24
C GLY A 323 8.63 25.46 -1.92
N ILE A 324 8.35 24.17 -1.72
CA ILE A 324 7.19 23.49 -2.33
C ILE A 324 5.84 24.05 -1.84
N ARG A 325 5.80 24.75 -0.71
CA ARG A 325 4.59 25.35 -0.11
C ARG A 325 4.35 26.82 -0.48
N GLN A 326 5.27 27.47 -1.18
CA GLN A 326 5.06 28.86 -1.59
C GLN A 326 3.83 28.98 -2.50
N GLY A 327 2.84 29.80 -2.10
CA GLY A 327 1.61 30.04 -2.86
C GLY A 327 0.58 28.88 -2.83
N LEU A 328 0.65 28.00 -1.83
CA LEU A 328 -0.41 27.04 -1.49
C LEU A 328 -1.44 27.70 -0.58
#